data_06e048158c5271ca42d0e5c60e8fa7b1
#
_entry.id   06e048158c5271ca42d0e5c60e8fa7b1
#
_cell.length_a   1.000
_cell.length_b   1.000
_cell.length_c   1.000
_cell.angle_alpha   90.00
_cell.angle_beta   90.00
_cell.angle_gamma   90.00
#
_symmetry.space_group_name_H-M   'P 1'
#
loop_
_entity.id
_entity.type
_entity.pdbx_description
1 polymer ?
#
loop_
_entity_poly.entity_id
_entity_poly.type
_entity_poly.pdbx_seq_one_letter_code
_entity_poly.pdbx_strand_id
1 'polypeptide(L)'
;MLSLPWVDHSGYYLRENWFLVKVGHEFLKNLVIVIAIIHAVVWLKLSIEKSRSPWRSISGVVVLGMMISVAVIGLLKSQSIHACPWALLQINQEHVDWLRPLSSRGKCFPGGHASAGFSLLILYFAYRPFYPKLARYGLAFALIMGIVMSAVQMVRGAHFLSHNLWALWWSWLIDFILYKVWEIRWSYQLKTLSIYNKN
;
A
#
# COMPACT_ATOMS: atom_id res chain seq x y z
N MET A 1 10.39 -2.14 22.43
CA MET A 1 9.18 -1.37 22.09
C MET A 1 9.58 -0.14 21.30
N LEU A 2 9.40 -0.13 19.98
CA LEU A 2 9.90 0.89 19.06
C LEU A 2 9.16 2.25 19.13
N SER A 3 8.04 2.31 19.83
CA SER A 3 7.20 3.51 19.93
C SER A 3 7.47 4.39 21.17
N LEU A 4 8.21 3.90 22.15
CA LEU A 4 8.51 4.63 23.39
C LEU A 4 9.29 5.95 23.21
N PRO A 5 10.23 6.08 22.25
CA PRO A 5 10.98 7.34 22.09
C PRO A 5 10.11 8.55 21.72
N TRP A 6 8.88 8.35 21.28
CA TRP A 6 7.97 9.42 20.86
C TRP A 6 6.81 9.66 21.82
N VAL A 7 6.94 9.16 23.04
CA VAL A 7 5.94 9.30 24.11
C VAL A 7 6.52 10.14 25.24
N ASP A 8 5.76 11.14 25.67
CA ASP A 8 6.01 11.95 26.86
C ASP A 8 4.80 12.00 27.80
N HIS A 9 4.80 12.89 28.77
CA HIS A 9 3.71 13.07 29.72
C HIS A 9 2.38 13.50 29.09
N SER A 10 2.40 13.99 27.83
CA SER A 10 1.21 14.37 27.07
C SER A 10 0.73 13.26 26.11
N GLY A 11 1.46 12.15 26.00
CA GLY A 11 1.23 11.08 25.06
C GLY A 11 2.18 11.08 23.88
N TYR A 12 1.70 10.81 22.69
CA TYR A 12 2.49 10.91 21.47
C TYR A 12 2.65 12.37 21.05
N TYR A 13 3.72 13.05 21.50
CA TYR A 13 3.93 14.49 21.31
C TYR A 13 4.04 14.90 19.83
N LEU A 14 4.37 13.97 18.91
CA LEU A 14 4.41 14.21 17.45
C LEU A 14 3.09 13.88 16.73
N ARG A 15 2.05 13.48 17.45
CA ARG A 15 0.78 13.06 16.86
C ARG A 15 0.18 14.09 15.91
N GLU A 16 0.18 15.35 16.32
CA GLU A 16 -0.39 16.48 15.58
C GLU A 16 0.70 17.38 14.94
N ASN A 17 1.95 16.89 14.86
CA ASN A 17 3.01 17.64 14.21
C ASN A 17 2.65 17.97 12.76
N TRP A 18 2.67 19.26 12.42
CA TRP A 18 2.24 19.76 11.11
C TRP A 18 2.96 19.07 9.94
N PHE A 19 4.27 18.90 10.01
CA PHE A 19 5.04 18.27 8.94
C PHE A 19 4.65 16.81 8.75
N LEU A 20 4.50 16.04 9.82
CA LEU A 20 4.09 14.64 9.75
C LEU A 20 2.66 14.50 9.26
N VAL A 21 1.75 15.42 9.61
CA VAL A 21 0.37 15.41 9.15
C VAL A 21 0.28 15.85 7.69
N LYS A 22 0.82 17.02 7.35
CA LYS A 22 0.62 17.59 6.02
C LYS A 22 1.51 16.95 4.95
N VAL A 23 2.78 16.73 5.25
CA VAL A 23 3.71 16.14 4.29
C VAL A 23 3.70 14.62 4.40
N GLY A 24 3.96 14.08 5.58
CA GLY A 24 4.11 12.64 5.77
C GLY A 24 2.82 11.84 5.57
N HIS A 25 1.66 12.42 5.87
CA HIS A 25 0.38 11.74 5.77
C HIS A 25 -0.43 12.18 4.55
N GLU A 26 -0.76 13.48 4.41
CA GLU A 26 -1.65 13.94 3.36
C GLU A 26 -0.95 13.98 1.99
N PHE A 27 0.23 14.62 1.89
CA PHE A 27 0.93 14.76 0.62
C PHE A 27 1.35 13.41 0.03
N LEU A 28 1.98 12.53 0.82
CA LEU A 28 2.40 11.21 0.32
C LEU A 28 1.21 10.36 -0.13
N LYS A 29 0.10 10.40 0.62
CA LYS A 29 -1.14 9.73 0.19
C LYS A 29 -1.63 10.29 -1.15
N ASN A 30 -1.66 11.61 -1.31
CA ASN A 30 -2.11 12.24 -2.54
C ASN A 30 -1.19 11.91 -3.72
N LEU A 31 0.13 11.80 -3.49
CA LEU A 31 1.07 11.35 -4.51
C LEU A 31 0.75 9.94 -5.03
N VAL A 32 0.43 9.01 -4.12
CA VAL A 32 -0.01 7.65 -4.50
C VAL A 32 -1.30 7.69 -5.33
N ILE A 33 -2.26 8.53 -4.94
CA ILE A 33 -3.52 8.73 -5.68
C ILE A 33 -3.25 9.29 -7.08
N VAL A 34 -2.37 10.27 -7.21
CA VAL A 34 -1.98 10.85 -8.52
C VAL A 34 -1.37 9.79 -9.44
N ILE A 35 -0.52 8.91 -8.91
CA ILE A 35 0.05 7.80 -9.68
C ILE A 35 -1.06 6.87 -10.19
N ALA A 36 -2.03 6.52 -9.33
CA ALA A 36 -3.17 5.70 -9.73
C ALA A 36 -4.01 6.39 -10.82
N ILE A 37 -4.26 7.70 -10.70
CA ILE A 37 -5.00 8.48 -11.69
C ILE A 37 -4.26 8.53 -13.02
N ILE A 38 -2.95 8.75 -13.02
CA ILE A 38 -2.14 8.75 -14.25
C ILE A 38 -2.30 7.41 -14.98
N HIS A 39 -2.15 6.29 -14.27
CA HIS A 39 -2.33 4.98 -14.88
C HIS A 39 -3.77 4.74 -15.33
N ALA A 40 -4.77 5.21 -14.58
CA ALA A 40 -6.17 5.09 -14.99
C ALA A 40 -6.46 5.86 -16.30
N VAL A 41 -5.95 7.09 -16.42
CA VAL A 41 -6.09 7.91 -17.64
C VAL A 41 -5.38 7.24 -18.82
N VAL A 42 -4.15 6.76 -18.65
CA VAL A 42 -3.40 6.03 -19.70
C VAL A 42 -4.14 4.78 -20.12
N TRP A 43 -4.62 3.99 -19.16
CA TRP A 43 -5.40 2.78 -19.44
C TRP A 43 -6.68 3.08 -20.21
N LEU A 44 -7.45 4.07 -19.78
CA LEU A 44 -8.72 4.47 -20.40
C LEU A 44 -8.48 4.96 -21.84
N LYS A 45 -7.55 5.90 -22.03
CA LYS A 45 -7.18 6.44 -23.35
C LYS A 45 -6.81 5.31 -24.32
N LEU A 46 -5.83 4.48 -23.95
CA LEU A 46 -5.36 3.39 -24.81
C LEU A 46 -6.41 2.29 -25.03
N SER A 47 -7.39 2.17 -24.13
CA SER A 47 -8.51 1.23 -24.29
C SER A 47 -9.56 1.75 -25.28
N ILE A 48 -9.87 3.05 -25.24
CA ILE A 48 -10.77 3.71 -26.21
C ILE A 48 -10.14 3.66 -27.60
N GLU A 49 -8.85 3.93 -27.73
CA GLU A 49 -8.10 3.87 -29.00
C GLU A 49 -7.87 2.43 -29.48
N LYS A 50 -8.30 1.41 -28.73
CA LYS A 50 -8.03 -0.02 -29.00
C LYS A 50 -6.54 -0.31 -29.27
N SER A 51 -5.65 0.48 -28.63
CA SER A 51 -4.22 0.42 -28.81
C SER A 51 -3.64 -0.95 -28.43
N ARG A 52 -2.65 -1.43 -29.19
CA ARG A 52 -1.86 -2.63 -28.89
C ARG A 52 -0.63 -2.32 -28.01
N SER A 53 -0.46 -1.10 -27.56
CA SER A 53 0.65 -0.70 -26.69
C SER A 53 0.67 -1.53 -25.40
N PRO A 54 1.85 -2.01 -24.95
CA PRO A 54 2.01 -2.67 -23.65
C PRO A 54 1.49 -1.83 -22.48
N TRP A 55 1.58 -0.50 -22.58
CA TRP A 55 1.12 0.44 -21.56
C TRP A 55 -0.38 0.32 -21.24
N ARG A 56 -1.19 -0.11 -22.20
CA ARG A 56 -2.61 -0.40 -21.93
C ARG A 56 -2.77 -1.49 -20.88
N SER A 57 -2.08 -2.61 -21.06
CA SER A 57 -2.14 -3.75 -20.14
C SER A 57 -1.48 -3.42 -18.79
N ILE A 58 -0.28 -2.82 -18.86
CA ILE A 58 0.47 -2.40 -17.68
C ILE A 58 -0.39 -1.49 -16.80
N SER A 59 -0.94 -0.42 -17.38
CA SER A 59 -1.70 0.57 -16.62
C SER A 59 -2.98 -0.01 -16.03
N GLY A 60 -3.65 -0.90 -16.75
CA GLY A 60 -4.83 -1.62 -16.22
C GLY A 60 -4.49 -2.50 -15.02
N VAL A 61 -3.38 -3.23 -15.08
CA VAL A 61 -2.90 -4.08 -13.96
C VAL A 61 -2.49 -3.22 -12.76
N VAL A 62 -1.81 -2.08 -12.99
CA VAL A 62 -1.42 -1.16 -11.91
C VAL A 62 -2.65 -0.62 -11.19
N VAL A 63 -3.64 -0.10 -11.93
CA VAL A 63 -4.88 0.43 -11.32
C VAL A 63 -5.59 -0.66 -10.53
N LEU A 64 -5.75 -1.84 -11.12
CA LEU A 64 -6.44 -2.95 -10.48
C LEU A 64 -5.72 -3.42 -9.20
N GLY A 65 -4.38 -3.56 -9.24
CA GLY A 65 -3.58 -3.96 -8.08
C GLY A 65 -3.67 -2.96 -6.94
N MET A 66 -3.48 -1.67 -7.23
CA MET A 66 -3.62 -0.61 -6.23
C MET A 66 -5.02 -0.60 -5.60
N MET A 67 -6.07 -0.71 -6.40
CA MET A 67 -7.45 -0.72 -5.91
C MET A 67 -7.73 -1.94 -5.04
N ILE A 68 -7.37 -3.15 -5.47
CA ILE A 68 -7.61 -4.39 -4.72
C ILE A 68 -6.82 -4.38 -3.41
N SER A 69 -5.54 -3.99 -3.43
CA SER A 69 -4.70 -3.94 -2.23
C SER A 69 -5.29 -3.01 -1.18
N VAL A 70 -5.69 -1.79 -1.57
CA VAL A 70 -6.28 -0.82 -0.63
C VAL A 70 -7.66 -1.28 -0.15
N ALA A 71 -8.48 -1.86 -1.04
CA ALA A 71 -9.82 -2.36 -0.68
C ALA A 71 -9.76 -3.54 0.29
N VAL A 72 -8.92 -4.53 0.03
CA VAL A 72 -8.76 -5.71 0.91
C VAL A 72 -8.25 -5.30 2.28
N ILE A 73 -7.22 -4.45 2.35
CA ILE A 73 -6.69 -3.95 3.61
C ILE A 73 -7.73 -3.09 4.34
N GLY A 74 -8.50 -2.28 3.62
CA GLY A 74 -9.63 -1.52 4.19
C GLY A 74 -10.70 -2.42 4.80
N LEU A 75 -11.06 -3.51 4.14
CA LEU A 75 -12.01 -4.52 4.65
C LEU A 75 -11.46 -5.21 5.90
N LEU A 76 -10.22 -5.71 5.88
CA LEU A 76 -9.58 -6.32 7.04
C LEU A 76 -9.54 -5.36 8.22
N LYS A 77 -9.19 -4.10 7.97
CA LYS A 77 -9.14 -3.06 8.98
C LYS A 77 -10.53 -2.77 9.58
N SER A 78 -11.58 -2.77 8.77
CA SER A 78 -12.94 -2.47 9.23
C SER A 78 -13.45 -3.49 10.26
N GLN A 79 -12.96 -4.73 10.19
CA GLN A 79 -13.32 -5.84 11.08
C GLN A 79 -12.31 -6.05 12.22
N SER A 80 -11.23 -5.28 12.24
CA SER A 80 -10.18 -5.42 13.24
C SER A 80 -10.61 -4.88 14.60
N ILE A 81 -10.30 -5.64 15.66
CA ILE A 81 -10.47 -5.23 17.05
C ILE A 81 -9.19 -4.64 17.67
N HIS A 82 -8.09 -4.53 16.89
CA HIS A 82 -6.82 -4.00 17.38
C HIS A 82 -6.90 -2.49 17.54
N ALA A 83 -6.54 -2.01 18.73
CA ALA A 83 -6.44 -0.59 19.02
C ALA A 83 -5.15 0.02 18.43
N CYS A 84 -5.19 1.35 18.22
CA CYS A 84 -4.00 2.11 17.83
C CYS A 84 -3.10 2.35 19.06
N PRO A 85 -1.77 2.48 18.87
CA PRO A 85 -0.85 2.75 19.97
C PRO A 85 -1.27 3.93 20.86
N TRP A 86 -1.67 5.05 20.27
CA TRP A 86 -2.14 6.23 21.01
C TRP A 86 -3.38 6.00 21.88
N ALA A 87 -4.19 4.99 21.57
CA ALA A 87 -5.40 4.67 22.32
C ALA A 87 -5.13 3.68 23.48
N LEU A 88 -3.93 3.11 23.53
CA LEU A 88 -3.51 2.13 24.53
C LEU A 88 -2.65 2.75 25.63
N LEU A 89 -2.21 3.98 25.45
CA LEU A 89 -1.44 4.70 26.45
C LEU A 89 -2.36 5.17 27.58
N GLN A 90 -2.07 4.69 28.79
CA GLN A 90 -2.54 5.30 30.04
C GLN A 90 -1.38 6.06 30.66
N ILE A 91 -1.56 7.38 30.78
CA ILE A 91 -0.59 8.24 31.44
C ILE A 91 -1.04 8.42 32.88
N ASN A 92 -0.39 7.70 33.79
CA ASN A 92 -0.46 7.95 35.21
C ASN A 92 0.68 8.91 35.58
N GLN A 93 0.55 9.66 36.69
CA GLN A 93 1.46 10.73 37.03
C GLN A 93 2.96 10.41 37.07
N GLU A 94 3.33 9.11 37.10
CA GLU A 94 4.72 8.63 37.14
C GLU A 94 5.04 7.52 36.12
N HIS A 95 4.05 6.87 35.48
CA HIS A 95 4.28 5.73 34.60
C HIS A 95 3.40 5.78 33.34
N VAL A 96 3.97 5.29 32.24
CA VAL A 96 3.26 5.05 30.98
C VAL A 96 2.92 3.56 30.92
N ASP A 97 1.65 3.23 31.13
CA ASP A 97 1.16 1.87 31.07
C ASP A 97 0.54 1.57 29.71
N TRP A 98 0.76 0.33 29.23
CA TRP A 98 0.18 -0.17 28.01
C TRP A 98 -1.01 -1.06 28.32
N LEU A 99 -2.19 -0.65 27.87
CA LEU A 99 -3.37 -1.51 27.85
C LEU A 99 -3.19 -2.69 26.88
N ARG A 100 -4.00 -3.71 27.03
CA ARG A 100 -4.01 -4.84 26.10
C ARG A 100 -4.28 -4.37 24.68
N PRO A 101 -3.55 -4.86 23.66
CA PRO A 101 -3.67 -4.39 22.26
C PRO A 101 -5.01 -4.73 21.62
N LEU A 102 -5.79 -5.63 22.21
CA LEU A 102 -7.13 -5.97 21.77
C LEU A 102 -8.15 -5.13 22.55
N SER A 103 -8.90 -4.31 21.81
CA SER A 103 -10.00 -3.53 22.39
C SER A 103 -11.18 -3.53 21.43
N SER A 104 -12.39 -3.47 21.96
CA SER A 104 -13.62 -3.41 21.16
C SER A 104 -13.75 -2.15 20.29
N ARG A 105 -12.88 -1.16 20.48
CA ARG A 105 -12.84 0.12 19.74
C ARG A 105 -11.72 0.19 18.70
N GLY A 106 -11.13 -0.94 18.31
CA GLY A 106 -9.92 -1.04 17.49
C GLY A 106 -10.01 -0.40 16.10
N LYS A 107 -10.05 -1.22 15.06
CA LYS A 107 -9.95 -0.85 13.64
C LYS A 107 -8.60 -0.23 13.27
N CYS A 108 -7.51 -0.67 13.91
CA CYS A 108 -6.18 -0.13 13.65
C CYS A 108 -5.25 -1.09 12.89
N PHE A 109 -5.65 -2.33 12.69
CA PHE A 109 -4.88 -3.36 12.00
C PHE A 109 -5.62 -3.85 10.75
N PRO A 110 -4.95 -4.05 9.61
CA PRO A 110 -3.58 -3.62 9.26
C PRO A 110 -3.42 -2.11 9.05
N GLY A 111 -2.17 -1.65 8.84
CA GLY A 111 -1.86 -0.23 8.64
C GLY A 111 -2.36 0.34 7.32
N GLY A 112 -3.44 1.13 7.34
CA GLY A 112 -4.08 1.63 6.12
C GLY A 112 -3.24 2.61 5.31
N HIS A 113 -2.44 3.50 5.94
CA HIS A 113 -1.54 4.41 5.23
C HIS A 113 -0.33 3.69 4.64
N ALA A 114 0.24 2.76 5.40
CA ALA A 114 1.31 1.90 4.90
C ALA A 114 0.86 1.12 3.67
N SER A 115 -0.39 0.63 3.67
CA SER A 115 -0.94 -0.10 2.53
C SER A 115 -1.06 0.74 1.26
N ALA A 116 -1.36 2.03 1.37
CA ALA A 116 -1.37 2.92 0.21
C ALA A 116 0.04 3.00 -0.42
N GLY A 117 1.09 3.18 0.40
CA GLY A 117 2.47 3.16 -0.09
C GLY A 117 2.88 1.81 -0.68
N PHE A 118 2.56 0.71 0.01
CA PHE A 118 2.90 -0.63 -0.46
C PHE A 118 2.04 -1.12 -1.63
N SER A 119 0.86 -0.56 -1.90
CA SER A 119 0.09 -0.86 -3.10
C SER A 119 0.84 -0.52 -4.40
N LEU A 120 1.88 0.33 -4.33
CA LEU A 120 2.77 0.61 -5.44
C LEU A 120 3.69 -0.56 -5.82
N LEU A 121 3.75 -1.64 -5.02
CA LEU A 121 4.52 -2.85 -5.36
C LEU A 121 4.05 -3.46 -6.68
N ILE A 122 2.80 -3.24 -7.06
CA ILE A 122 2.26 -3.65 -8.36
C ILE A 122 3.06 -3.08 -9.53
N LEU A 123 3.72 -1.93 -9.40
CA LEU A 123 4.57 -1.35 -10.44
C LEU A 123 5.70 -2.31 -10.84
N TYR A 124 6.31 -2.99 -9.84
CA TYR A 124 7.32 -4.00 -10.12
C TYR A 124 6.77 -5.13 -10.99
N PHE A 125 5.65 -5.70 -10.60
CA PHE A 125 5.05 -6.82 -11.29
C PHE A 125 4.54 -6.44 -12.68
N ALA A 126 3.89 -5.30 -12.82
CA ALA A 126 3.32 -4.84 -14.08
C ALA A 126 4.38 -4.44 -15.11
N TYR A 127 5.48 -3.82 -14.67
CA TYR A 127 6.54 -3.39 -15.59
C TYR A 127 7.51 -4.52 -15.96
N ARG A 128 7.70 -5.50 -15.08
CA ARG A 128 8.73 -6.53 -15.22
C ARG A 128 8.76 -7.23 -16.57
N PRO A 129 7.64 -7.63 -17.19
CA PRO A 129 7.65 -8.34 -18.46
C PRO A 129 8.13 -7.50 -19.65
N PHE A 130 7.95 -6.17 -19.58
CA PHE A 130 8.23 -5.27 -20.71
C PHE A 130 9.42 -4.33 -20.45
N TYR A 131 9.58 -3.87 -19.21
CA TYR A 131 10.55 -2.86 -18.82
C TYR A 131 11.26 -3.24 -17.51
N PRO A 132 12.16 -4.26 -17.52
CA PRO A 132 12.75 -4.81 -16.28
C PRO A 132 13.59 -3.81 -15.49
N LYS A 133 14.19 -2.81 -16.15
CA LYS A 133 14.90 -1.73 -15.45
C LYS A 133 13.92 -0.83 -14.70
N LEU A 134 12.82 -0.43 -15.35
CA LEU A 134 11.78 0.39 -14.75
C LEU A 134 11.08 -0.34 -13.60
N ALA A 135 10.89 -1.65 -13.73
CA ALA A 135 10.35 -2.48 -12.65
C ALA A 135 11.18 -2.39 -11.36
N ARG A 136 12.51 -2.45 -11.47
CA ARG A 136 13.40 -2.31 -10.30
C ARG A 136 13.30 -0.94 -9.65
N TYR A 137 13.18 0.12 -10.42
CA TYR A 137 12.93 1.46 -9.88
C TYR A 137 11.54 1.56 -9.24
N GLY A 138 10.53 0.94 -9.86
CA GLY A 138 9.19 0.84 -9.29
C GLY A 138 9.17 0.12 -7.95
N LEU A 139 9.92 -0.98 -7.83
CA LEU A 139 10.08 -1.72 -6.57
C LEU A 139 10.74 -0.85 -5.49
N ALA A 140 11.88 -0.23 -5.81
CA ALA A 140 12.59 0.62 -4.86
C ALA A 140 11.71 1.79 -4.39
N PHE A 141 11.01 2.44 -5.33
CA PHE A 141 10.08 3.53 -5.03
C PHE A 141 8.93 3.07 -4.12
N ALA A 142 8.30 1.93 -4.42
CA ALA A 142 7.21 1.38 -3.62
C ALA A 142 7.65 1.05 -2.18
N LEU A 143 8.84 0.44 -2.03
CA LEU A 143 9.38 0.13 -0.71
C LEU A 143 9.70 1.41 0.08
N ILE A 144 10.34 2.40 -0.54
CA ILE A 144 10.63 3.69 0.09
C ILE A 144 9.33 4.37 0.53
N MET A 145 8.34 4.47 -0.35
CA MET A 145 7.04 5.08 -0.03
C MET A 145 6.34 4.35 1.11
N GLY A 146 6.25 3.03 1.05
CA GLY A 146 5.61 2.24 2.10
C GLY A 146 6.33 2.34 3.45
N ILE A 147 7.67 2.32 3.45
CA ILE A 147 8.48 2.46 4.68
C ILE A 147 8.33 3.86 5.27
N VAL A 148 8.45 4.91 4.47
CA VAL A 148 8.30 6.30 4.94
C VAL A 148 6.90 6.53 5.50
N MET A 149 5.86 6.12 4.79
CA MET A 149 4.47 6.24 5.26
C MET A 149 4.23 5.42 6.54
N SER A 150 4.86 4.25 6.67
CA SER A 150 4.83 3.44 7.90
C SER A 150 5.50 4.15 9.06
N ALA A 151 6.72 4.67 8.86
CA ALA A 151 7.48 5.38 9.87
C ALA A 151 6.73 6.62 10.39
N VAL A 152 6.16 7.42 9.50
CA VAL A 152 5.33 8.58 9.88
C VAL A 152 4.20 8.17 10.81
N GLN A 153 3.49 7.08 10.50
CA GLN A 153 2.38 6.63 11.34
C GLN A 153 2.82 6.00 12.66
N MET A 154 4.00 5.39 12.71
CA MET A 154 4.58 4.87 13.96
C MET A 154 4.99 6.02 14.90
N VAL A 155 5.68 7.02 14.37
CA VAL A 155 6.11 8.19 15.14
C VAL A 155 4.90 8.97 15.71
N ARG A 156 3.80 9.04 14.96
CA ARG A 156 2.54 9.64 15.40
C ARG A 156 1.72 8.76 16.36
N GLY A 157 2.14 7.52 16.63
CA GLY A 157 1.39 6.59 17.46
C GLY A 157 0.13 6.00 16.81
N ALA A 158 -0.02 6.16 15.50
CA ALA A 158 -1.18 5.65 14.75
C ALA A 158 -1.13 4.14 14.53
N HIS A 159 0.05 3.57 14.32
CA HIS A 159 0.22 2.16 14.03
C HIS A 159 1.46 1.58 14.71
N PHE A 160 1.37 0.30 15.11
CA PHE A 160 2.54 -0.50 15.47
C PHE A 160 3.30 -0.94 14.22
N LEU A 161 4.59 -1.28 14.37
CA LEU A 161 5.38 -1.85 13.28
C LEU A 161 4.72 -3.09 12.68
N SER A 162 4.18 -3.98 13.52
CA SER A 162 3.47 -5.19 13.07
C SER A 162 2.29 -4.88 12.14
N HIS A 163 1.53 -3.79 12.41
CA HIS A 163 0.43 -3.38 11.54
C HIS A 163 0.90 -3.02 10.13
N ASN A 164 2.07 -2.39 10.04
CA ASN A 164 2.67 -1.96 8.77
C ASN A 164 3.33 -3.11 8.02
N LEU A 165 3.98 -4.05 8.75
CA LEU A 165 4.54 -5.26 8.15
C LEU A 165 3.45 -6.16 7.56
N TRP A 166 2.31 -6.30 8.25
CA TRP A 166 1.16 -6.99 7.69
C TRP A 166 0.57 -6.29 6.47
N ALA A 167 0.56 -4.95 6.44
CA ALA A 167 0.15 -4.20 5.26
C ALA A 167 1.08 -4.45 4.07
N LEU A 168 2.40 -4.50 4.28
CA LEU A 168 3.39 -4.89 3.28
C LEU A 168 3.12 -6.30 2.75
N TRP A 169 2.94 -7.27 3.65
CA TRP A 169 2.73 -8.67 3.29
C TRP A 169 1.45 -8.86 2.46
N TRP A 170 0.34 -8.27 2.89
CA TRP A 170 -0.93 -8.34 2.16
C TRP A 170 -0.83 -7.67 0.79
N SER A 171 -0.24 -6.49 0.69
CA SER A 171 -0.05 -5.80 -0.59
C SER A 171 0.79 -6.65 -1.55
N TRP A 172 1.92 -7.18 -1.06
CA TRP A 172 2.77 -8.05 -1.88
C TRP A 172 2.04 -9.30 -2.35
N LEU A 173 1.31 -9.99 -1.46
CA LEU A 173 0.59 -11.21 -1.80
C LEU A 173 -0.50 -10.96 -2.86
N ILE A 174 -1.28 -9.90 -2.68
CA ILE A 174 -2.35 -9.51 -3.61
C ILE A 174 -1.75 -9.20 -4.98
N ASP A 175 -0.71 -8.38 -5.03
CA ASP A 175 -0.06 -7.97 -6.27
C ASP A 175 0.61 -9.17 -6.98
N PHE A 176 1.20 -10.07 -6.21
CA PHE A 176 1.77 -11.32 -6.75
C PHE A 176 0.71 -12.23 -7.36
N ILE A 177 -0.42 -12.44 -6.66
CA ILE A 177 -1.53 -13.26 -7.16
C ILE A 177 -2.10 -12.64 -8.44
N LEU A 178 -2.35 -11.33 -8.43
CA LEU A 178 -2.86 -10.61 -9.59
C LEU A 178 -1.92 -10.72 -10.79
N TYR A 179 -0.61 -10.56 -10.56
CA TYR A 179 0.40 -10.74 -11.58
C TYR A 179 0.37 -12.17 -12.16
N LYS A 180 0.28 -13.20 -11.34
CA LYS A 180 0.23 -14.60 -11.81
C LYS A 180 -1.02 -14.87 -12.64
N VAL A 181 -2.19 -14.38 -12.24
CA VAL A 181 -3.42 -14.49 -13.01
C VAL A 181 -3.29 -13.78 -14.37
N TRP A 182 -2.69 -12.58 -14.37
CA TRP A 182 -2.45 -11.83 -15.60
C TRP A 182 -1.42 -12.53 -16.52
N GLU A 183 -0.31 -13.03 -15.98
CA GLU A 183 0.73 -13.77 -16.72
C GLU A 183 0.17 -15.01 -17.41
N ILE A 184 -0.68 -15.79 -16.74
CA ILE A 184 -1.35 -16.97 -17.30
C ILE A 184 -2.24 -16.56 -18.47
N ARG A 185 -3.07 -15.54 -18.32
CA ARG A 185 -3.95 -15.04 -19.39
C ARG A 185 -3.16 -14.54 -20.60
N TRP A 186 -2.09 -13.80 -20.37
CA TRP A 186 -1.21 -13.31 -21.42
C TRP A 186 -0.55 -14.45 -22.20
N SER A 187 0.00 -15.43 -21.50
CA SER A 187 0.63 -16.61 -22.11
C SER A 187 -0.37 -17.44 -22.95
N TYR A 188 -1.60 -17.56 -22.47
CA TYR A 188 -2.67 -18.25 -23.20
C TYR A 188 -3.02 -17.51 -24.50
N GLN A 189 -3.17 -16.19 -24.45
CA GLN A 189 -3.45 -15.39 -25.66
C GLN A 189 -2.35 -15.50 -26.70
N LEU A 190 -1.09 -15.49 -26.31
CA LEU A 190 0.05 -15.65 -27.23
C LEU A 190 0.05 -17.03 -27.89
N LYS A 191 -0.24 -18.09 -27.16
CA LYS A 191 -0.36 -19.46 -27.72
C LYS A 191 -1.50 -19.55 -28.75
N THR A 192 -2.66 -19.00 -28.45
CA THR A 192 -3.82 -18.99 -29.35
C THR A 192 -3.53 -18.27 -30.66
N LEU A 193 -2.88 -17.06 -30.56
CA LEU A 193 -2.47 -16.33 -31.77
C LEU A 193 -1.41 -17.06 -32.59
N SER A 194 -0.48 -17.79 -31.96
CA SER A 194 0.54 -18.58 -32.63
C SER A 194 -0.06 -19.79 -33.40
N ILE A 195 -1.12 -20.39 -32.90
CA ILE A 195 -1.82 -21.47 -33.55
C ILE A 195 -2.61 -20.93 -34.75
N TYR A 196 -3.28 -19.79 -34.59
CA TYR A 196 -4.09 -19.18 -35.66
C TYR A 196 -3.23 -18.70 -36.85
N ASN A 197 -2.00 -18.24 -36.62
CA ASN A 197 -1.09 -17.81 -37.70
C ASN A 197 -0.33 -18.93 -38.37
N LYS A 198 -0.50 -20.20 -37.97
CA LYS A 198 0.11 -21.38 -38.60
C LYS A 198 -0.84 -22.15 -39.51
N ASN A 199 -2.11 -21.80 -39.48
CA ASN A 199 -3.16 -22.31 -40.39
C ASN A 199 -3.50 -21.26 -41.45
#